data_bbc95a320d08035a22059a8d48a33834
#
_entry.id   bbc95a320d08035a22059a8d48a33834
#
_cell.length_a   1.000
_cell.length_b   1.000
_cell.length_c   1.000
_cell.angle_alpha   90.00
_cell.angle_beta   90.00
_cell.angle_gamma   90.00
#
_symmetry.space_group_name_H-M   'P 1'
#
loop_
_entity.id
_entity.type
_entity.pdbx_description
1 polymer ?
#
loop_
_entity_poly.entity_id
_entity_poly.type
_entity_poly.pdbx_seq_one_letter_code
_entity_poly.pdbx_strand_id
1 'polypeptide(L)'
;MSVIPMVVEQTSRGERSYDIYSRLLKERVIFLSGEVEDRMANLIVAQLLFLESEDPKKDINIYINSPGGSVTAGMAIYDTMQFIKPDVRTLCIGQACSMGAFLLAGGAAGKRAALPNARMMIHQPLGGFRGQASDIQIHAQEILKIKQTLNERLAFHTGQSIERIEKDTDRDNFMSAEEAKAYGLVDDVLIKR
;
A
#
# COMPACT_ATOMS: atom_id res chain seq x y z
N MET A 1 -15.38 -8.58 -18.16
CA MET A 1 -14.25 -9.19 -17.42
C MET A 1 -13.10 -9.37 -18.40
N SER A 2 -11.93 -8.80 -18.12
CA SER A 2 -10.73 -9.09 -18.92
C SER A 2 -10.24 -10.51 -18.62
N VAL A 3 -9.86 -11.24 -19.64
CA VAL A 3 -9.30 -12.59 -19.47
C VAL A 3 -7.91 -12.46 -18.87
N ILE A 4 -7.66 -13.13 -17.74
CA ILE A 4 -6.33 -13.18 -17.13
C ILE A 4 -5.46 -14.14 -17.96
N PRO A 5 -4.29 -13.71 -18.50
CA PRO A 5 -3.42 -14.57 -19.29
C PRO A 5 -2.88 -15.75 -18.50
N MET A 6 -2.75 -16.89 -19.17
CA MET A 6 -2.11 -18.08 -18.63
C MET A 6 -0.69 -18.21 -19.15
N VAL A 7 0.22 -18.67 -18.28
CA VAL A 7 1.63 -18.94 -18.57
C VAL A 7 1.91 -20.42 -18.33
N VAL A 8 2.58 -21.08 -19.26
CA VAL A 8 2.98 -22.49 -19.16
C VAL A 8 4.49 -22.56 -18.89
N GLU A 9 4.87 -23.19 -17.80
CA GLU A 9 6.26 -23.51 -17.47
C GLU A 9 6.54 -24.98 -17.75
N GLN A 10 7.64 -25.25 -18.45
CA GLN A 10 8.16 -26.61 -18.56
C GLN A 10 9.12 -26.90 -17.40
N THR A 11 8.86 -27.97 -16.68
CA THR A 11 9.71 -28.44 -15.58
C THR A 11 10.16 -29.86 -15.85
N SER A 12 11.15 -30.34 -15.10
CA SER A 12 11.60 -31.75 -15.17
C SER A 12 10.50 -32.78 -14.83
N ARG A 13 9.37 -32.32 -14.26
CA ARG A 13 8.20 -33.14 -13.88
C ARG A 13 6.99 -32.95 -14.81
N GLY A 14 7.17 -32.24 -15.95
CA GLY A 14 6.11 -31.93 -16.91
C GLY A 14 5.73 -30.47 -16.96
N GLU A 15 4.68 -30.16 -17.71
CA GLU A 15 4.15 -28.80 -17.86
C GLU A 15 3.28 -28.40 -16.68
N ARG A 16 3.43 -27.14 -16.25
CA ARG A 16 2.54 -26.51 -15.25
C ARG A 16 2.00 -25.20 -15.79
N SER A 17 0.71 -25.03 -15.68
CA SER A 17 0.02 -23.80 -16.07
C SER A 17 -0.30 -22.94 -14.85
N TYR A 18 -0.03 -21.64 -14.96
CA TYR A 18 -0.35 -20.63 -13.94
C TYR A 18 -1.04 -19.45 -14.61
N ASP A 19 -1.97 -18.79 -13.93
CA ASP A 19 -2.30 -17.43 -14.33
C ASP A 19 -1.11 -16.50 -14.06
N ILE A 20 -1.08 -15.33 -14.74
CA ILE A 20 0.08 -14.43 -14.69
C ILE A 20 0.35 -13.91 -13.26
N TYR A 21 -0.67 -13.68 -12.45
CA TYR A 21 -0.49 -13.21 -11.08
C TYR A 21 0.08 -14.30 -10.17
N SER A 22 -0.44 -15.54 -10.29
CA SER A 22 0.11 -16.70 -9.57
C SER A 22 1.55 -16.99 -9.97
N ARG A 23 1.91 -16.77 -11.25
CA ARG A 23 3.29 -16.92 -11.71
C ARG A 23 4.20 -15.85 -11.10
N LEU A 24 3.76 -14.59 -11.06
CA LEU A 24 4.53 -13.50 -10.45
C LEU A 24 4.61 -13.62 -8.92
N LEU A 25 3.60 -14.20 -8.27
CA LEU A 25 3.63 -14.50 -6.84
C LEU A 25 4.79 -15.43 -6.47
N LYS A 26 5.15 -16.41 -7.34
CA LYS A 26 6.35 -17.24 -7.16
C LYS A 26 7.65 -16.44 -7.14
N GLU A 27 7.67 -15.28 -7.80
CA GLU A 27 8.78 -14.30 -7.75
C GLU A 27 8.61 -13.30 -6.61
N ARG A 28 7.71 -13.59 -5.68
CA ARG A 28 7.40 -12.78 -4.49
C ARG A 28 6.88 -11.38 -4.85
N VAL A 29 6.11 -11.28 -5.95
CA VAL A 29 5.48 -10.04 -6.41
C VAL A 29 3.98 -10.10 -6.17
N ILE A 30 3.47 -9.11 -5.44
CA ILE A 30 2.05 -8.90 -5.16
C ILE A 30 1.61 -7.61 -5.86
N PHE A 31 0.40 -7.60 -6.42
CA PHE A 31 -0.21 -6.41 -7.01
C PHE A 31 -1.32 -5.88 -6.10
N LEU A 32 -1.16 -4.61 -5.70
CA LEU A 32 -2.18 -3.82 -5.04
C LEU A 32 -2.73 -2.84 -6.09
N SER A 33 -3.78 -3.26 -6.81
CA SER A 33 -4.33 -2.50 -7.93
C SER A 33 -5.83 -2.26 -7.76
N GLY A 34 -6.25 -1.00 -7.99
CA GLY A 34 -7.63 -0.56 -7.80
C GLY A 34 -7.92 -0.08 -6.38
N GLU A 35 -9.20 0.01 -6.03
CA GLU A 35 -9.65 0.50 -4.73
C GLU A 35 -9.28 -0.46 -3.60
N VAL A 36 -8.80 0.09 -2.48
CA VAL A 36 -8.52 -0.69 -1.25
C VAL A 36 -9.83 -1.04 -0.58
N GLU A 37 -10.18 -2.30 -0.60
CA GLU A 37 -11.39 -2.87 -0.03
C GLU A 37 -11.10 -4.17 0.74
N ASP A 38 -12.06 -4.65 1.54
CA ASP A 38 -11.85 -5.82 2.41
C ASP A 38 -11.44 -7.08 1.65
N ARG A 39 -12.01 -7.33 0.46
CA ARG A 39 -11.67 -8.50 -0.35
C ARG A 39 -10.22 -8.43 -0.84
N MET A 40 -9.80 -7.28 -1.37
CA MET A 40 -8.42 -7.06 -1.79
C MET A 40 -7.48 -7.20 -0.59
N ALA A 41 -7.80 -6.57 0.54
CA ALA A 41 -6.97 -6.62 1.74
C ALA A 41 -6.76 -8.06 2.22
N ASN A 42 -7.81 -8.86 2.32
CA ASN A 42 -7.73 -10.26 2.71
C ASN A 42 -6.84 -11.09 1.76
N LEU A 43 -6.92 -10.84 0.45
CA LEU A 43 -6.07 -11.53 -0.53
C LEU A 43 -4.60 -11.12 -0.39
N ILE A 44 -4.31 -9.84 -0.16
CA ILE A 44 -2.93 -9.36 0.03
C ILE A 44 -2.36 -9.90 1.34
N VAL A 45 -3.11 -9.86 2.43
CA VAL A 45 -2.71 -10.44 3.73
C VAL A 45 -2.39 -11.93 3.58
N ALA A 46 -3.26 -12.70 2.91
CA ALA A 46 -3.02 -14.13 2.67
C ALA A 46 -1.74 -14.38 1.86
N GLN A 47 -1.48 -13.56 0.82
CA GLN A 47 -0.25 -13.67 0.02
C GLN A 47 1.00 -13.29 0.83
N LEU A 48 0.94 -12.26 1.68
CA LEU A 48 2.04 -11.89 2.56
C LEU A 48 2.41 -13.02 3.52
N LEU A 49 1.43 -13.60 4.21
CA LEU A 49 1.63 -14.73 5.13
C LEU A 49 2.12 -15.98 4.40
N PHE A 50 1.61 -16.27 3.21
CA PHE A 50 2.08 -17.37 2.39
C PHE A 50 3.55 -17.20 2.01
N LEU A 51 3.94 -16.03 1.51
CA LEU A 51 5.33 -15.75 1.11
C LEU A 51 6.29 -15.76 2.31
N GLU A 52 5.85 -15.29 3.49
CA GLU A 52 6.63 -15.44 4.71
C GLU A 52 6.87 -16.92 5.04
N SER A 53 5.85 -17.76 4.94
CA SER A 53 5.97 -19.20 5.24
C SER A 53 6.91 -19.92 4.27
N GLU A 54 6.99 -19.48 3.01
CA GLU A 54 7.90 -20.06 2.00
C GLU A 54 9.37 -19.71 2.25
N ASP A 55 9.65 -18.42 2.52
CA ASP A 55 11.01 -17.96 2.86
C ASP A 55 10.96 -16.65 3.67
N PRO A 56 11.15 -16.70 4.99
CA PRO A 56 11.07 -15.52 5.85
C PRO A 56 12.27 -14.56 5.73
N LYS A 57 13.28 -14.89 4.91
CA LYS A 57 14.49 -14.06 4.75
C LYS A 57 14.51 -13.26 3.46
N LYS A 58 13.64 -13.59 2.51
CA LYS A 58 13.58 -12.91 1.22
C LYS A 58 12.52 -11.82 1.21
N ASP A 59 12.87 -10.66 0.65
CA ASP A 59 11.96 -9.53 0.48
C ASP A 59 10.70 -9.92 -0.30
N ILE A 60 9.60 -9.25 0.02
CA ILE A 60 8.34 -9.31 -0.72
C ILE A 60 8.16 -7.98 -1.45
N ASN A 61 7.73 -8.00 -2.70
CA ASN A 61 7.52 -6.80 -3.51
C ASN A 61 6.02 -6.54 -3.69
N ILE A 62 5.54 -5.35 -3.31
CA ILE A 62 4.18 -4.90 -3.59
C ILE A 62 4.24 -3.80 -4.65
N TYR A 63 3.58 -4.06 -5.79
CA TYR A 63 3.40 -3.09 -6.86
C TYR A 63 2.05 -2.41 -6.68
N ILE A 64 2.06 -1.08 -6.50
CA ILE A 64 0.90 -0.30 -6.12
C ILE A 64 0.42 0.57 -7.29
N ASN A 65 -0.86 0.40 -7.65
CA ASN A 65 -1.59 1.28 -8.55
C ASN A 65 -3.02 1.45 -8.02
N SER A 66 -3.19 2.34 -7.05
CA SER A 66 -4.43 2.45 -6.27
C SER A 66 -4.83 3.91 -6.02
N PRO A 67 -6.11 4.24 -6.17
CA PRO A 67 -6.66 5.53 -5.75
C PRO A 67 -6.85 5.65 -4.22
N GLY A 68 -6.58 4.59 -3.46
CA GLY A 68 -6.91 4.47 -2.05
C GLY A 68 -8.21 3.71 -1.81
N GLY A 69 -8.87 3.95 -0.68
CA GLY A 69 -10.12 3.28 -0.33
C GLY A 69 -10.32 3.14 1.19
N SER A 70 -10.85 2.02 1.64
CA SER A 70 -11.16 1.74 3.04
C SER A 70 -9.92 1.80 3.93
N VAL A 71 -9.99 2.63 4.97
CA VAL A 71 -8.90 2.78 5.96
C VAL A 71 -8.69 1.49 6.74
N THR A 72 -9.76 0.84 7.20
CA THR A 72 -9.65 -0.41 7.97
C THR A 72 -9.07 -1.55 7.15
N ALA A 73 -9.47 -1.67 5.89
CA ALA A 73 -8.89 -2.64 4.95
C ALA A 73 -7.39 -2.35 4.70
N GLY A 74 -7.03 -1.08 4.51
CA GLY A 74 -5.63 -0.69 4.36
C GLY A 74 -4.79 -0.91 5.61
N MET A 75 -5.33 -0.65 6.80
CA MET A 75 -4.62 -0.93 8.05
C MET A 75 -4.36 -2.42 8.26
N ALA A 76 -5.28 -3.31 7.84
CA ALA A 76 -5.03 -4.75 7.87
C ALA A 76 -3.82 -5.16 7.01
N ILE A 77 -3.67 -4.55 5.82
CA ILE A 77 -2.47 -4.76 4.98
C ILE A 77 -1.24 -4.19 5.67
N TYR A 78 -1.32 -2.93 6.11
CA TYR A 78 -0.20 -2.22 6.75
C TYR A 78 0.34 -2.97 7.96
N ASP A 79 -0.53 -3.33 8.90
CA ASP A 79 -0.11 -4.04 10.11
C ASP A 79 0.51 -5.41 9.77
N THR A 80 -0.01 -6.10 8.74
CA THR A 80 0.59 -7.36 8.27
C THR A 80 1.98 -7.13 7.68
N MET A 81 2.17 -6.05 6.87
CA MET A 81 3.49 -5.68 6.34
C MET A 81 4.51 -5.43 7.46
N GLN A 82 4.08 -4.81 8.57
CA GLN A 82 4.94 -4.55 9.73
C GLN A 82 5.17 -5.78 10.61
N PHE A 83 4.22 -6.72 10.61
CA PHE A 83 4.22 -7.89 11.50
C PHE A 83 5.11 -9.03 11.00
N ILE A 84 5.13 -9.27 9.67
CA ILE A 84 5.89 -10.36 9.06
C ILE A 84 7.40 -10.12 9.09
N LYS A 85 8.19 -11.19 9.04
CA LYS A 85 9.66 -11.12 9.09
C LYS A 85 10.32 -10.57 7.82
N PRO A 86 9.85 -10.91 6.59
CA PRO A 86 10.42 -10.36 5.37
C PRO A 86 10.25 -8.85 5.28
N ASP A 87 11.26 -8.15 4.78
CA ASP A 87 11.08 -6.76 4.39
C ASP A 87 10.10 -6.66 3.21
N VAL A 88 9.17 -5.74 3.31
CA VAL A 88 8.21 -5.46 2.23
C VAL A 88 8.70 -4.26 1.43
N ARG A 89 9.07 -4.49 0.18
CA ARG A 89 9.40 -3.46 -0.79
C ARG A 89 8.12 -2.94 -1.44
N THR A 90 8.00 -1.64 -1.61
CA THR A 90 6.85 -1.03 -2.27
C THR A 90 7.27 -0.25 -3.51
N LEU A 91 6.51 -0.39 -4.60
CA LEU A 91 6.76 0.32 -5.85
C LEU A 91 5.47 0.91 -6.41
N CYS A 92 5.40 2.23 -6.50
CA CYS A 92 4.29 2.91 -7.17
C CYS A 92 4.43 2.81 -8.70
N ILE A 93 3.43 2.17 -9.34
CA ILE A 93 3.31 2.04 -10.80
C ILE A 93 2.02 2.73 -11.27
N GLY A 94 2.06 3.99 -11.65
CA GLY A 94 0.88 4.75 -12.04
C GLY A 94 0.45 5.71 -10.96
N GLN A 95 -0.31 5.25 -9.96
CA GLN A 95 -0.69 6.11 -8.83
C GLN A 95 -0.70 5.38 -7.48
N ALA A 96 -0.43 6.14 -6.43
CA ALA A 96 -0.66 5.75 -5.05
C ALA A 96 -1.30 6.94 -4.31
N CYS A 97 -2.61 6.90 -4.14
CA CYS A 97 -3.36 8.00 -3.52
C CYS A 97 -4.01 7.56 -2.21
N SER A 98 -4.13 8.50 -1.24
CA SER A 98 -4.82 8.26 0.02
C SER A 98 -4.26 7.01 0.73
N MET A 99 -5.09 6.00 1.01
CA MET A 99 -4.63 4.73 1.61
C MET A 99 -3.55 4.04 0.76
N GLY A 100 -3.53 4.21 -0.56
CA GLY A 100 -2.47 3.71 -1.44
C GLY A 100 -1.11 4.38 -1.16
N ALA A 101 -1.09 5.70 -0.93
CA ALA A 101 0.13 6.42 -0.54
C ALA A 101 0.61 6.02 0.86
N PHE A 102 -0.32 5.80 1.77
CA PHE A 102 -0.02 5.31 3.12
C PHE A 102 0.68 3.93 3.07
N LEU A 103 0.15 2.99 2.28
CA LEU A 103 0.74 1.66 2.10
C LEU A 103 2.09 1.72 1.37
N LEU A 104 2.24 2.64 0.40
CA LEU A 104 3.52 2.89 -0.27
C LEU A 104 4.59 3.34 0.73
N ALA A 105 4.27 4.34 1.56
CA ALA A 105 5.16 4.84 2.60
C ALA A 105 5.46 3.79 3.68
N GLY A 106 4.53 2.86 3.93
CA GLY A 106 4.66 1.77 4.90
C GLY A 106 5.63 0.66 4.52
N GLY A 107 6.24 0.69 3.34
CA GLY A 107 7.31 -0.23 2.96
C GLY A 107 8.56 -0.09 3.82
N ALA A 108 9.44 -1.09 3.76
CA ALA A 108 10.70 -1.07 4.50
C ALA A 108 11.58 0.11 4.09
N ALA A 109 12.20 0.78 5.06
CA ALA A 109 13.06 1.93 4.83
C ALA A 109 14.20 1.60 3.85
N GLY A 110 14.43 2.47 2.86
CA GLY A 110 15.37 2.26 1.77
C GLY A 110 14.88 1.34 0.65
N LYS A 111 13.64 0.82 0.75
CA LYS A 111 13.07 -0.14 -0.22
C LYS A 111 11.73 0.32 -0.82
N ARG A 112 11.41 1.61 -0.69
CA ARG A 112 10.20 2.23 -1.22
C ARG A 112 10.55 3.01 -2.48
N ALA A 113 9.83 2.78 -3.57
CA ALA A 113 10.17 3.41 -4.84
C ALA A 113 8.93 3.83 -5.64
N ALA A 114 9.15 4.69 -6.63
CA ALA A 114 8.16 5.07 -7.62
C ALA A 114 8.75 5.04 -9.04
N LEU A 115 7.91 4.78 -10.04
CA LEU A 115 8.29 5.01 -11.44
C LEU A 115 8.21 6.52 -11.77
N PRO A 116 8.97 7.03 -12.75
CA PRO A 116 9.15 8.47 -12.96
C PRO A 116 7.87 9.27 -13.19
N ASN A 117 6.85 8.67 -13.81
CA ASN A 117 5.58 9.32 -14.12
C ASN A 117 4.45 8.95 -13.14
N ALA A 118 4.78 8.24 -12.05
CA ALA A 118 3.80 7.91 -11.03
C ALA A 118 3.36 9.17 -10.25
N ARG A 119 2.12 9.14 -9.77
CA ARG A 119 1.54 10.22 -8.96
C ARG A 119 1.19 9.69 -7.58
N MET A 120 1.56 10.43 -6.57
CA MET A 120 1.18 10.17 -5.19
C MET A 120 0.26 11.28 -4.69
N MET A 121 -0.64 10.94 -3.77
CA MET A 121 -1.50 11.93 -3.13
C MET A 121 -1.77 11.52 -1.69
N ILE A 122 -1.55 12.46 -0.78
CA ILE A 122 -1.88 12.31 0.63
C ILE A 122 -3.00 13.27 1.02
N HIS A 123 -3.89 12.82 1.86
CA HIS A 123 -4.94 13.62 2.47
C HIS A 123 -5.47 12.95 3.75
N GLN A 124 -6.23 13.70 4.55
CA GLN A 124 -6.89 13.16 5.75
C GLN A 124 -7.99 12.15 5.40
N PRO A 125 -8.35 11.23 6.32
CA PRO A 125 -9.40 10.26 6.07
C PRO A 125 -10.75 10.96 5.83
N LEU A 126 -11.49 10.43 4.85
CA LEU A 126 -12.89 10.81 4.64
C LEU A 126 -13.78 9.94 5.51
N GLY A 127 -14.79 10.53 6.09
CA GLY A 127 -15.78 9.80 6.87
C GLY A 127 -17.07 10.57 7.00
N GLY A 128 -18.14 9.85 7.22
CA GLY A 128 -19.47 10.41 7.49
C GLY A 128 -20.34 9.40 8.19
N PHE A 129 -21.23 9.86 9.03
CA PHE A 129 -22.19 9.03 9.74
C PHE A 129 -23.54 9.74 9.82
N ARG A 130 -24.60 8.95 9.77
CA ARG A 130 -25.97 9.43 9.86
C ARG A 130 -26.72 8.60 10.92
N GLY A 131 -27.19 9.27 11.98
CA GLY A 131 -27.86 8.58 13.09
C GLY A 131 -28.25 9.55 14.19
N GLN A 132 -28.44 9.03 15.42
CA GLN A 132 -28.71 9.83 16.60
C GLN A 132 -27.51 10.73 16.96
N ALA A 133 -27.79 11.86 17.63
CA ALA A 133 -26.73 12.83 17.97
C ALA A 133 -25.56 12.22 18.74
N SER A 134 -25.84 11.34 19.70
CA SER A 134 -24.79 10.63 20.47
C SER A 134 -23.96 9.70 19.59
N ASP A 135 -24.57 8.99 18.64
CA ASP A 135 -23.85 8.10 17.71
C ASP A 135 -22.97 8.89 16.75
N ILE A 136 -23.46 10.04 16.26
CA ILE A 136 -22.68 10.96 15.42
C ILE A 136 -21.41 11.42 16.17
N GLN A 137 -21.54 11.75 17.45
CA GLN A 137 -20.40 12.17 18.28
C GLN A 137 -19.39 11.04 18.46
N ILE A 138 -19.84 9.81 18.71
CA ILE A 138 -18.97 8.63 18.84
C ILE A 138 -18.17 8.40 17.54
N HIS A 139 -18.85 8.40 16.39
CA HIS A 139 -18.19 8.20 15.09
C HIS A 139 -17.24 9.35 14.75
N ALA A 140 -17.60 10.61 15.07
CA ALA A 140 -16.70 11.73 14.87
C ALA A 140 -15.41 11.60 15.69
N GLN A 141 -15.51 11.18 16.96
CA GLN A 141 -14.34 10.94 17.80
C GLN A 141 -13.47 9.81 17.25
N GLU A 142 -14.06 8.74 16.72
CA GLU A 142 -13.32 7.62 16.13
C GLU A 142 -12.58 8.04 14.86
N ILE A 143 -13.19 8.82 13.98
CA ILE A 143 -12.54 9.36 12.78
C ILE A 143 -11.31 10.23 13.16
N LEU A 144 -11.42 11.04 14.23
CA LEU A 144 -10.30 11.86 14.71
C LEU A 144 -9.14 11.01 15.24
N LYS A 145 -9.43 9.91 15.95
CA LYS A 145 -8.40 8.95 16.38
C LYS A 145 -7.70 8.28 15.21
N ILE A 146 -8.48 7.84 14.21
CA ILE A 146 -7.96 7.27 12.98
C ILE A 146 -7.05 8.28 12.27
N LYS A 147 -7.48 9.54 12.12
CA LYS A 147 -6.68 10.61 11.54
C LYS A 147 -5.34 10.78 12.27
N GLN A 148 -5.38 10.81 13.59
CA GLN A 148 -4.16 10.92 14.42
C GLN A 148 -3.22 9.73 14.16
N THR A 149 -3.73 8.50 14.20
CA THR A 149 -2.92 7.29 13.96
C THR A 149 -2.27 7.32 12.57
N LEU A 150 -3.02 7.68 11.52
CA LEU A 150 -2.49 7.77 10.16
C LEU A 150 -1.39 8.84 10.06
N ASN A 151 -1.59 10.01 10.67
CA ASN A 151 -0.60 11.09 10.67
C ASN A 151 0.68 10.69 11.41
N GLU A 152 0.56 10.05 12.57
CA GLU A 152 1.71 9.54 13.32
C GLU A 152 2.52 8.51 12.51
N ARG A 153 1.84 7.59 11.81
CA ARG A 153 2.52 6.60 10.97
C ARG A 153 3.16 7.23 9.72
N LEU A 154 2.48 8.18 9.07
CA LEU A 154 3.09 8.92 7.96
C LEU A 154 4.30 9.73 8.43
N ALA A 155 4.22 10.42 9.56
CA ALA A 155 5.37 11.14 10.14
C ALA A 155 6.55 10.20 10.39
N PHE A 156 6.31 9.02 10.99
CA PHE A 156 7.32 8.00 11.23
C PHE A 156 8.00 7.53 9.94
N HIS A 157 7.22 7.22 8.89
CA HIS A 157 7.75 6.68 7.65
C HIS A 157 8.43 7.73 6.76
N THR A 158 7.94 8.98 6.79
CA THR A 158 8.45 10.05 5.93
C THR A 158 9.58 10.85 6.57
N GLY A 159 9.74 10.77 7.89
CA GLY A 159 10.65 11.64 8.65
C GLY A 159 10.19 13.08 8.76
N GLN A 160 8.95 13.40 8.36
CA GLN A 160 8.36 14.73 8.53
C GLN A 160 7.84 14.92 9.96
N SER A 161 7.75 16.18 10.42
CA SER A 161 7.09 16.47 11.70
C SER A 161 5.59 16.21 11.61
N ILE A 162 4.96 15.92 12.77
CA ILE A 162 3.52 15.64 12.82
C ILE A 162 2.71 16.86 12.37
N GLU A 163 3.14 18.08 12.74
CA GLU A 163 2.49 19.32 12.39
C GLU A 163 2.53 19.54 10.86
N ARG A 164 3.64 19.14 10.22
CA ARG A 164 3.75 19.20 8.77
C ARG A 164 2.83 18.21 8.09
N ILE A 165 2.78 16.97 8.56
CA ILE A 165 1.85 15.96 8.05
C ILE A 165 0.40 16.42 8.21
N GLU A 166 0.01 16.95 9.38
CA GLU A 166 -1.34 17.46 9.62
C GLU A 166 -1.74 18.56 8.64
N LYS A 167 -0.82 19.50 8.38
CA LYS A 167 -1.02 20.59 7.42
C LYS A 167 -1.11 20.08 5.99
N ASP A 168 -0.19 19.19 5.59
CA ASP A 168 -0.04 18.74 4.22
C ASP A 168 -1.11 17.68 3.83
N THR A 169 -1.76 17.05 4.81
CA THR A 169 -2.88 16.13 4.61
C THR A 169 -4.26 16.77 4.80
N ASP A 170 -4.34 18.05 5.15
CA ASP A 170 -5.64 18.71 5.37
C ASP A 170 -6.53 18.69 4.11
N ARG A 171 -5.92 18.78 2.93
CA ARG A 171 -6.54 18.67 1.62
C ARG A 171 -5.69 17.80 0.70
N ASP A 172 -6.21 17.48 -0.47
CA ASP A 172 -5.50 16.69 -1.48
C ASP A 172 -4.15 17.34 -1.82
N ASN A 173 -3.08 16.64 -1.48
CA ASN A 173 -1.71 17.05 -1.74
C ASN A 173 -1.06 16.09 -2.72
N PHE A 174 -1.07 16.47 -4.00
CA PHE A 174 -0.50 15.67 -5.08
C PHE A 174 1.00 15.91 -5.24
N MET A 175 1.72 14.81 -5.46
CA MET A 175 3.16 14.80 -5.66
C MET A 175 3.54 13.99 -6.89
N SER A 176 4.51 14.48 -7.65
CA SER A 176 5.28 13.70 -8.63
C SER A 176 6.18 12.70 -7.91
N ALA A 177 6.80 11.79 -8.64
CA ALA A 177 7.74 10.83 -8.08
C ALA A 177 8.93 11.50 -7.35
N GLU A 178 9.49 12.56 -7.94
CA GLU A 178 10.60 13.32 -7.35
C GLU A 178 10.18 14.12 -6.11
N GLU A 179 8.98 14.73 -6.12
CA GLU A 179 8.44 15.43 -4.97
C GLU A 179 8.15 14.45 -3.81
N ALA A 180 7.63 13.25 -4.13
CA ALA A 180 7.39 12.20 -3.14
C ALA A 180 8.69 11.67 -2.52
N LYS A 181 9.76 11.56 -3.32
CA LYS A 181 11.10 11.22 -2.83
C LYS A 181 11.65 12.32 -1.91
N ALA A 182 11.55 13.58 -2.31
CA ALA A 182 11.98 14.70 -1.48
C ALA A 182 11.16 14.83 -0.18
N TYR A 183 9.89 14.44 -0.22
CA TYR A 183 9.00 14.42 0.95
C TYR A 183 9.28 13.24 1.89
N GLY A 184 9.85 12.15 1.40
CA GLY A 184 10.12 10.94 2.15
C GLY A 184 9.04 9.85 2.06
N LEU A 185 8.05 10.00 1.17
CA LEU A 185 7.06 8.95 0.89
C LEU A 185 7.70 7.73 0.21
N VAL A 186 8.72 7.96 -0.61
CA VAL A 186 9.54 6.93 -1.24
C VAL A 186 11.02 7.26 -1.05
N ASP A 187 11.86 6.24 -1.22
CA ASP A 187 13.32 6.37 -1.07
C ASP A 187 14.00 6.60 -2.42
N ASP A 188 13.39 6.13 -3.53
CA ASP A 188 13.99 6.25 -4.85
C ASP A 188 12.97 6.35 -6.01
N VAL A 189 13.44 6.91 -7.13
CA VAL A 189 12.71 6.96 -8.41
C VAL A 189 13.44 6.08 -9.41
N LEU A 190 12.80 4.97 -9.84
CA LEU A 190 13.42 3.94 -10.66
C LEU A 190 13.17 4.23 -12.15
N ILE A 191 14.22 4.61 -12.88
CA ILE A 191 14.16 4.88 -14.33
C ILE A 191 14.30 3.57 -15.12
N LYS A 192 15.12 2.65 -14.62
CA LYS A 192 15.38 1.32 -15.24
C LYS A 192 15.49 0.26 -14.15
N ARG A 193 15.19 -0.97 -14.52
CA ARG A 193 15.32 -2.16 -13.68
C ARG A 193 16.75 -2.68 -13.75
#